data_607db05cdb168d155bb7dc1c000ad02f
#
_entry.id   607db05cdb168d155bb7dc1c000ad02f
#
_cell.length_a   1.000
_cell.length_b   1.000
_cell.length_c   1.000
_cell.angle_alpha   90.00
_cell.angle_beta   90.00
_cell.angle_gamma   90.00
#
_symmetry.space_group_name_H-M   'P 1'
#
loop_
_entity.id
_entity.type
_entity.pdbx_description
1 polymer ?
#
loop_
_entity_poly.entity_id
_entity_poly.type
_entity_poly.pdbx_seq_one_letter_code
_entity_poly.pdbx_strand_id
1 'polypeptide(L)'
;MKYGTWNVSQPKTAAVNALVGGGYAPLVAMILASRGLNSPAEAKAYLNCDCTLLDPFLMTDMAQAAGRVALAMMNGEKIAVFGDYDVDGVTATCLLTDFLRRQGADCVPYSPGRLEEGYGLNPIALHYLAEQGVKLIITVDCPSLIAVIVISLFAFDPSFLLNSL
;
A
#
# COMPACT_ATOMS: atom_id res chain seq x y z
N MET A 1 -14.44 -33.45 6.63
CA MET A 1 -14.82 -32.02 6.70
C MET A 1 -13.64 -31.21 6.17
N LYS A 2 -13.88 -30.27 5.24
CA LYS A 2 -12.83 -29.50 4.56
C LYS A 2 -12.25 -28.35 5.41
N TYR A 3 -12.87 -28.06 6.54
CA TYR A 3 -12.48 -26.97 7.46
C TYR A 3 -12.26 -27.53 8.84
N GLY A 4 -11.12 -27.18 9.44
CA GLY A 4 -10.75 -27.57 10.79
C GLY A 4 -11.58 -26.86 11.88
N THR A 5 -11.11 -26.89 13.09
CA THR A 5 -11.75 -26.26 14.23
C THR A 5 -11.68 -24.73 14.11
N TRP A 6 -12.79 -24.05 14.34
CA TRP A 6 -12.83 -22.60 14.44
C TRP A 6 -12.12 -22.13 15.71
N ASN A 7 -11.15 -21.25 15.58
CA ASN A 7 -10.54 -20.59 16.73
C ASN A 7 -11.19 -19.23 16.91
N VAL A 8 -12.10 -19.13 17.87
CA VAL A 8 -12.83 -17.89 18.19
C VAL A 8 -12.10 -17.18 19.31
N SER A 9 -11.67 -15.92 19.05
CA SER A 9 -11.05 -15.09 20.07
C SER A 9 -12.00 -14.90 21.27
N GLN A 10 -11.45 -15.06 22.47
CA GLN A 10 -12.18 -14.84 23.73
C GLN A 10 -11.70 -13.52 24.36
N PRO A 11 -12.40 -12.40 24.14
CA PRO A 11 -12.01 -11.14 24.74
C PRO A 11 -12.20 -11.16 26.26
N LYS A 12 -11.40 -10.37 26.98
CA LYS A 12 -11.49 -10.24 28.44
C LYS A 12 -12.89 -9.71 28.82
N THR A 13 -13.63 -10.43 29.64
CA THR A 13 -14.98 -10.05 30.09
C THR A 13 -15.00 -8.65 30.71
N ALA A 14 -13.97 -8.27 31.46
CA ALA A 14 -13.87 -6.93 32.05
C ALA A 14 -13.83 -5.82 30.98
N ALA A 15 -13.10 -6.03 29.87
CA ALA A 15 -13.04 -5.08 28.77
C ALA A 15 -14.39 -4.97 28.05
N VAL A 16 -15.05 -6.10 27.79
CA VAL A 16 -16.40 -6.11 27.18
C VAL A 16 -17.38 -5.35 28.06
N ASN A 17 -17.40 -5.62 29.38
CA ASN A 17 -18.30 -4.93 30.31
C ASN A 17 -18.03 -3.42 30.39
N ALA A 18 -16.76 -3.01 30.38
CA ALA A 18 -16.38 -1.58 30.37
C ALA A 18 -16.90 -0.88 29.10
N LEU A 19 -16.77 -1.52 27.94
CA LEU A 19 -17.26 -0.99 26.66
C LEU A 19 -18.78 -0.95 26.59
N VAL A 20 -19.48 -1.98 27.07
CA VAL A 20 -20.95 -1.97 27.17
C VAL A 20 -21.40 -0.88 28.12
N GLY A 21 -20.77 -0.71 29.28
CA GLY A 21 -21.02 0.40 30.21
C GLY A 21 -20.74 1.77 29.60
N GLY A 22 -19.87 1.86 28.62
CA GLY A 22 -19.60 3.06 27.81
C GLY A 22 -20.57 3.30 26.65
N GLY A 23 -21.64 2.47 26.53
CA GLY A 23 -22.70 2.66 25.55
C GLY A 23 -22.54 1.90 24.23
N TYR A 24 -21.52 1.04 24.10
CA TYR A 24 -21.38 0.20 22.91
C TYR A 24 -22.31 -1.02 22.96
N ALA A 25 -22.91 -1.38 21.82
CA ALA A 25 -23.70 -2.60 21.72
C ALA A 25 -22.84 -3.84 22.05
N PRO A 26 -23.39 -4.89 22.70
CA PRO A 26 -22.59 -6.04 23.18
C PRO A 26 -21.71 -6.68 22.11
N LEU A 27 -22.20 -6.89 20.90
CA LEU A 27 -21.43 -7.45 19.80
C LEU A 27 -20.27 -6.54 19.38
N VAL A 28 -20.50 -5.24 19.30
CA VAL A 28 -19.47 -4.24 18.99
C VAL A 28 -18.41 -4.22 20.10
N ALA A 29 -18.83 -4.24 21.35
CA ALA A 29 -17.93 -4.30 22.51
C ALA A 29 -17.04 -5.56 22.48
N MET A 30 -17.58 -6.73 22.12
CA MET A 30 -16.81 -7.96 21.96
C MET A 30 -15.78 -7.83 20.83
N ILE A 31 -16.14 -7.27 19.70
CA ILE A 31 -15.23 -7.07 18.55
C ILE A 31 -14.10 -6.10 18.93
N LEU A 32 -14.42 -4.97 19.56
CA LEU A 32 -13.44 -3.98 19.99
C LEU A 32 -12.48 -4.55 21.05
N ALA A 33 -13.03 -5.28 22.05
CA ALA A 33 -12.21 -5.95 23.06
C ALA A 33 -11.32 -7.04 22.48
N SER A 34 -11.76 -7.77 21.44
CA SER A 34 -10.93 -8.74 20.71
C SER A 34 -9.77 -8.10 19.96
N ARG A 35 -9.88 -6.82 19.63
CA ARG A 35 -8.82 -6.00 19.03
C ARG A 35 -7.91 -5.32 20.06
N GLY A 36 -8.09 -5.63 21.34
CA GLY A 36 -7.26 -5.11 22.43
C GLY A 36 -7.71 -3.77 23.00
N LEU A 37 -8.86 -3.23 22.59
CA LEU A 37 -9.40 -2.00 23.14
C LEU A 37 -10.14 -2.30 24.44
N ASN A 38 -9.66 -1.74 25.56
CA ASN A 38 -10.13 -2.11 26.90
C ASN A 38 -10.98 -1.03 27.58
N SER A 39 -11.08 0.16 26.97
CA SER A 39 -11.84 1.28 27.53
C SER A 39 -12.67 2.00 26.48
N PRO A 40 -13.79 2.69 26.88
CA PRO A 40 -14.58 3.52 25.97
C PRO A 40 -13.78 4.64 25.30
N ALA A 41 -12.77 5.19 25.97
CA ALA A 41 -11.91 6.23 25.41
C ALA A 41 -11.06 5.71 24.26
N GLU A 42 -10.41 4.56 24.44
CA GLU A 42 -9.64 3.89 23.38
C GLU A 42 -10.54 3.51 22.19
N ALA A 43 -11.74 2.96 22.48
CA ALA A 43 -12.71 2.60 21.46
C ALA A 43 -13.17 3.83 20.65
N LYS A 44 -13.44 4.93 21.32
CA LYS A 44 -13.82 6.20 20.68
C LYS A 44 -12.71 6.74 19.78
N ALA A 45 -11.47 6.79 20.27
CA ALA A 45 -10.31 7.24 19.49
C ALA A 45 -10.10 6.35 18.24
N TYR A 46 -10.19 5.02 18.40
CA TYR A 46 -10.08 4.07 17.32
C TYR A 46 -11.16 4.26 16.25
N LEU A 47 -12.44 4.39 16.65
CA LEU A 47 -13.57 4.54 15.72
C LEU A 47 -13.62 5.90 15.04
N ASN A 48 -13.11 6.95 15.70
CA ASN A 48 -13.00 8.28 15.12
C ASN A 48 -11.75 8.44 14.24
N CYS A 49 -10.89 7.42 14.17
CA CYS A 49 -9.58 7.53 13.52
C CYS A 49 -8.73 8.67 14.12
N ASP A 50 -8.85 8.91 15.42
CA ASP A 50 -8.09 9.94 16.16
C ASP A 50 -6.63 9.47 16.33
N CYS A 51 -5.93 9.28 15.20
CA CYS A 51 -4.52 8.89 15.18
C CYS A 51 -3.64 10.08 14.78
N THR A 52 -2.56 10.25 15.49
CA THR A 52 -1.48 11.13 15.04
C THR A 52 -0.75 10.43 13.89
N LEU A 53 -0.64 11.11 12.75
CA LEU A 53 0.17 10.59 11.65
C LEU A 53 1.62 10.51 12.10
N LEU A 54 2.22 9.36 11.90
CA LEU A 54 3.65 9.17 12.17
C LEU A 54 4.48 9.88 11.10
N ASP A 55 5.71 10.26 11.47
CA ASP A 55 6.68 10.77 10.50
C ASP A 55 6.96 9.69 9.45
N PRO A 56 6.70 9.94 8.15
CA PRO A 56 6.95 8.96 7.09
C PRO A 56 8.42 8.56 6.98
N PHE A 57 9.35 9.39 7.44
CA PHE A 57 10.78 9.08 7.46
C PHE A 57 11.19 8.04 8.52
N LEU A 58 10.27 7.60 9.38
CA LEU A 58 10.46 6.40 10.21
C LEU A 58 10.41 5.09 9.41
N MET A 59 9.88 5.12 8.19
CA MET A 59 9.93 3.96 7.28
C MET A 59 11.36 3.79 6.75
N THR A 60 11.81 2.55 6.74
CA THR A 60 13.14 2.18 6.18
C THR A 60 13.24 2.69 4.74
N ASP A 61 14.37 3.30 4.40
CA ASP A 61 14.72 3.81 3.06
C ASP A 61 13.80 4.91 2.51
N MET A 62 12.86 5.45 3.29
CA MET A 62 11.95 6.51 2.83
C MET A 62 12.72 7.74 2.30
N ALA A 63 13.75 8.18 3.00
CA ALA A 63 14.56 9.32 2.58
C ALA A 63 15.25 9.07 1.23
N GLN A 64 15.74 7.84 1.02
CA GLN A 64 16.38 7.43 -0.23
C GLN A 64 15.37 7.35 -1.38
N ALA A 65 14.19 6.77 -1.14
CA ALA A 65 13.10 6.68 -2.11
C ALA A 65 12.60 8.07 -2.53
N ALA A 66 12.31 8.93 -1.56
CA ALA A 66 11.88 10.31 -1.82
C ALA A 66 12.96 11.11 -2.57
N GLY A 67 14.23 10.95 -2.20
CA GLY A 67 15.36 11.57 -2.89
C GLY A 67 15.48 11.10 -4.35
N ARG A 68 15.24 9.81 -4.63
CA ARG A 68 15.26 9.28 -6.00
C ARG A 68 14.11 9.84 -6.85
N VAL A 69 12.91 9.98 -6.29
CA VAL A 69 11.78 10.63 -6.98
C VAL A 69 12.09 12.09 -7.28
N ALA A 70 12.60 12.84 -6.29
CA ALA A 70 12.97 14.23 -6.49
C ALA A 70 14.04 14.40 -7.58
N LEU A 71 15.04 13.53 -7.62
CA LEU A 71 16.09 13.52 -8.65
C LEU A 71 15.51 13.24 -10.04
N ALA A 72 14.56 12.29 -10.16
CA ALA A 72 13.88 12.01 -11.42
C ALA A 72 13.15 13.24 -11.95
N MET A 73 12.42 13.93 -11.06
CA MET A 73 11.71 15.16 -11.43
C MET A 73 12.66 16.27 -11.88
N MET A 74 13.77 16.48 -11.15
CA MET A 74 14.77 17.48 -11.51
C MET A 74 15.43 17.21 -12.87
N ASN A 75 15.63 15.94 -13.22
CA ASN A 75 16.24 15.53 -14.48
C ASN A 75 15.22 15.39 -15.63
N GLY A 76 13.93 15.64 -15.40
CA GLY A 76 12.87 15.44 -16.40
C GLY A 76 12.70 13.97 -16.80
N GLU A 77 13.04 13.04 -15.91
CA GLU A 77 12.86 11.60 -16.16
C GLU A 77 11.37 11.25 -16.16
N LYS A 78 10.94 10.42 -17.11
CA LYS A 78 9.57 9.91 -17.13
C LYS A 78 9.35 8.90 -16.02
N ILE A 79 8.31 9.11 -15.21
CA ILE A 79 7.95 8.29 -14.06
C ILE A 79 6.68 7.51 -14.39
N ALA A 80 6.61 6.22 -14.03
CA ALA A 80 5.36 5.46 -14.03
C ALA A 80 4.92 5.18 -12.60
N VAL A 81 3.62 5.34 -12.32
CA VAL A 81 2.99 4.81 -11.12
C VAL A 81 2.28 3.52 -11.51
N PHE A 82 2.78 2.41 -10.97
CA PHE A 82 2.28 1.07 -11.24
C PHE A 82 1.41 0.61 -10.07
N GLY A 83 0.12 0.41 -10.30
CA GLY A 83 -0.81 -0.09 -9.28
C GLY A 83 -1.61 -1.28 -9.77
N ASP A 84 -2.17 -2.05 -8.83
CA ASP A 84 -3.04 -3.16 -9.14
C ASP A 84 -4.35 -2.68 -9.81
N TYR A 85 -5.10 -3.62 -10.38
CA TYR A 85 -6.35 -3.37 -11.11
C TYR A 85 -7.59 -3.30 -10.20
N ASP A 86 -7.46 -3.52 -8.91
CA ASP A 86 -8.58 -3.37 -7.97
C ASP A 86 -8.81 -1.90 -7.57
N VAL A 87 -9.83 -1.66 -6.74
CA VAL A 87 -10.23 -0.29 -6.36
C VAL A 87 -9.11 0.43 -5.62
N ASP A 88 -8.39 -0.25 -4.75
CA ASP A 88 -7.34 0.34 -3.94
C ASP A 88 -6.13 0.69 -4.81
N GLY A 89 -5.72 -0.23 -5.70
CA GLY A 89 -4.64 0.00 -6.66
C GLY A 89 -4.94 1.12 -7.64
N VAL A 90 -6.14 1.12 -8.24
CA VAL A 90 -6.57 2.20 -9.17
C VAL A 90 -6.62 3.55 -8.45
N THR A 91 -7.19 3.60 -7.25
CA THR A 91 -7.30 4.85 -6.48
C THR A 91 -5.92 5.39 -6.08
N ALA A 92 -5.04 4.52 -5.57
CA ALA A 92 -3.68 4.88 -5.20
C ALA A 92 -2.87 5.38 -6.41
N THR A 93 -2.99 4.69 -7.55
CA THR A 93 -2.34 5.07 -8.81
C THR A 93 -2.81 6.45 -9.29
N CYS A 94 -4.12 6.70 -9.29
CA CYS A 94 -4.67 7.98 -9.67
C CYS A 94 -4.19 9.11 -8.75
N LEU A 95 -4.24 8.89 -7.45
CA LEU A 95 -3.88 9.89 -6.43
C LEU A 95 -2.40 10.28 -6.54
N LEU A 96 -1.51 9.31 -6.62
CA LEU A 96 -0.07 9.59 -6.71
C LEU A 96 0.31 10.19 -8.07
N THR A 97 -0.28 9.70 -9.16
CA THR A 97 -0.04 10.26 -10.51
C THR A 97 -0.49 11.73 -10.59
N ASP A 98 -1.69 12.05 -10.09
CA ASP A 98 -2.19 13.43 -10.08
C ASP A 98 -1.29 14.33 -9.21
N PHE A 99 -0.89 13.85 -8.03
CA PHE A 99 0.03 14.59 -7.17
C PHE A 99 1.36 14.89 -7.88
N LEU A 100 2.02 13.89 -8.47
CA LEU A 100 3.30 14.08 -9.16
C LEU A 100 3.19 15.01 -10.36
N ARG A 101 2.11 14.89 -11.15
CA ARG A 101 1.85 15.79 -12.29
C ARG A 101 1.65 17.24 -11.85
N ARG A 102 0.94 17.48 -10.76
CA ARG A 102 0.78 18.84 -10.17
C ARG A 102 2.09 19.43 -9.69
N GLN A 103 3.06 18.59 -9.33
CA GLN A 103 4.42 19.03 -9.01
C GLN A 103 5.31 19.20 -10.25
N GLY A 104 4.77 19.00 -11.45
CA GLY A 104 5.49 19.20 -12.73
C GLY A 104 6.23 17.96 -13.25
N ALA A 105 6.01 16.77 -12.67
CA ALA A 105 6.62 15.53 -13.14
C ALA A 105 5.99 15.05 -14.47
N ASP A 106 6.82 14.54 -15.39
CA ASP A 106 6.35 13.69 -16.50
C ASP A 106 5.99 12.30 -15.94
N CYS A 107 4.71 12.12 -15.59
CA CYS A 107 4.23 10.96 -14.88
C CYS A 107 3.06 10.30 -15.61
N VAL A 108 3.10 8.98 -15.74
CA VAL A 108 2.05 8.16 -16.37
C VAL A 108 1.54 7.09 -15.40
N PRO A 109 0.22 6.85 -15.34
CA PRO A 109 -0.33 5.73 -14.61
C PRO A 109 -0.17 4.44 -15.43
N TYR A 110 -0.02 3.31 -14.75
CA TYR A 110 -0.06 1.99 -15.35
C TYR A 110 -0.77 1.00 -14.42
N SER A 111 -1.71 0.25 -14.99
CA SER A 111 -2.37 -0.85 -14.31
C SER A 111 -2.36 -2.07 -15.23
N PRO A 112 -1.86 -3.24 -14.78
CA PRO A 112 -1.76 -4.43 -15.63
C PRO A 112 -3.13 -4.98 -16.02
N GLY A 113 -3.23 -5.55 -17.20
CA GLY A 113 -4.43 -6.25 -17.66
C GLY A 113 -4.63 -7.57 -16.91
N ARG A 114 -5.76 -7.69 -16.19
CA ARG A 114 -6.05 -8.84 -15.32
C ARG A 114 -5.93 -10.21 -16.03
N LEU A 115 -6.34 -10.27 -17.30
CA LEU A 115 -6.39 -11.53 -18.07
C LEU A 115 -5.12 -11.81 -18.85
N GLU A 116 -4.35 -10.79 -19.19
CA GLU A 116 -3.24 -10.87 -20.15
C GLU A 116 -1.88 -10.85 -19.45
N GLU A 117 -1.77 -10.08 -18.38
CA GLU A 117 -0.48 -9.81 -17.73
C GLU A 117 -0.35 -10.47 -16.35
N GLY A 118 -1.48 -10.90 -15.75
CA GLY A 118 -1.49 -11.51 -14.42
C GLY A 118 -1.43 -10.46 -13.30
N TYR A 119 -0.96 -10.90 -12.13
CA TYR A 119 -1.01 -10.11 -10.89
C TYR A 119 0.38 -9.61 -10.51
N GLY A 120 0.48 -8.32 -10.18
CA GLY A 120 1.71 -7.70 -9.72
C GLY A 120 2.67 -7.28 -10.85
N LEU A 121 3.86 -6.86 -10.43
CA LEU A 121 4.90 -6.41 -11.34
C LEU A 121 5.42 -7.60 -12.16
N ASN A 122 5.39 -7.50 -13.49
CA ASN A 122 5.75 -8.58 -14.38
C ASN A 122 6.70 -8.10 -15.51
N PRO A 123 7.48 -9.02 -16.15
CA PRO A 123 8.44 -8.64 -17.17
C PRO A 123 7.82 -7.96 -18.40
N ILE A 124 6.58 -8.30 -18.76
CA ILE A 124 5.88 -7.72 -19.92
C ILE A 124 5.62 -6.23 -19.67
N ALA A 125 5.05 -5.91 -18.51
CA ALA A 125 4.80 -4.54 -18.10
C ALA A 125 6.09 -3.70 -18.00
N LEU A 126 7.16 -4.29 -17.44
CA LEU A 126 8.46 -3.62 -17.33
C LEU A 126 9.05 -3.31 -18.71
N HIS A 127 8.99 -4.25 -19.63
CA HIS A 127 9.47 -4.06 -21.00
C HIS A 127 8.67 -2.96 -21.71
N TYR A 128 7.34 -3.04 -21.64
CA TYR A 128 6.46 -2.01 -22.20
C TYR A 128 6.78 -0.61 -21.65
N LEU A 129 6.90 -0.47 -20.33
CA LEU A 129 7.21 0.83 -19.71
C LEU A 129 8.60 1.34 -20.11
N ALA A 130 9.59 0.45 -20.23
CA ALA A 130 10.93 0.81 -20.73
C ALA A 130 10.88 1.34 -22.16
N GLU A 131 10.13 0.71 -23.06
CA GLU A 131 9.91 1.16 -24.45
C GLU A 131 9.21 2.53 -24.52
N GLN A 132 8.33 2.83 -23.53
CA GLN A 132 7.70 4.15 -23.39
C GLN A 132 8.64 5.23 -22.82
N GLY A 133 9.90 4.90 -22.58
CA GLY A 133 10.91 5.83 -22.08
C GLY A 133 10.85 6.06 -20.56
N VAL A 134 10.09 5.24 -19.81
CA VAL A 134 10.04 5.33 -18.35
C VAL A 134 11.41 5.02 -17.76
N LYS A 135 11.85 5.84 -16.81
CA LYS A 135 13.13 5.68 -16.09
C LYS A 135 12.96 5.31 -14.64
N LEU A 136 11.78 5.58 -14.09
CA LEU A 136 11.45 5.32 -12.71
C LEU A 136 10.04 4.73 -12.61
N ILE A 137 9.90 3.62 -11.89
CA ILE A 137 8.60 3.04 -11.55
C ILE A 137 8.39 3.15 -10.05
N ILE A 138 7.23 3.67 -9.65
CA ILE A 138 6.77 3.69 -8.27
C ILE A 138 5.59 2.72 -8.18
N THR A 139 5.73 1.66 -7.38
CA THR A 139 4.65 0.69 -7.18
C THR A 139 3.75 1.12 -6.03
N VAL A 140 2.43 0.99 -6.22
CA VAL A 140 1.42 1.25 -5.19
C VAL A 140 0.47 0.07 -5.13
N ASP A 141 0.08 -0.33 -3.92
CA ASP A 141 -0.85 -1.45 -3.68
C ASP A 141 -0.51 -2.70 -4.51
N CYS A 142 0.78 -3.04 -4.54
CA CYS A 142 1.29 -4.18 -5.30
C CYS A 142 1.66 -5.31 -4.33
N PRO A 143 0.94 -6.44 -4.33
CA PRO A 143 1.07 -7.49 -3.31
C PRO A 143 2.38 -8.27 -3.36
N SER A 144 3.08 -8.25 -4.46
CA SER A 144 4.41 -8.87 -4.57
C SER A 144 5.46 -8.13 -3.73
N LEU A 145 5.12 -6.94 -3.21
CA LEU A 145 6.07 -6.05 -2.58
C LEU A 145 5.38 -5.32 -1.41
N ILE A 146 5.74 -5.66 -0.19
CA ILE A 146 5.21 -5.06 1.06
C ILE A 146 5.67 -3.59 1.23
N ALA A 147 6.33 -3.02 0.24
CA ALA A 147 6.88 -1.66 0.28
C ALA A 147 6.61 -0.92 -1.02
N VAL A 148 6.54 0.40 -0.96
CA VAL A 148 6.67 1.26 -2.14
C VAL A 148 8.06 1.03 -2.72
N ILE A 149 8.16 0.33 -3.86
CA ILE A 149 9.43 0.10 -4.52
C ILE A 149 9.63 1.11 -5.63
N VAL A 150 10.75 1.78 -5.55
CA VAL A 150 11.25 2.70 -6.56
C VAL A 150 12.27 1.95 -7.40
N ILE A 151 11.89 1.53 -8.61
CA ILE A 151 12.76 0.80 -9.53
C ILE A 151 13.33 1.77 -10.56
N SER A 152 14.66 1.85 -10.61
CA SER A 152 15.37 2.63 -11.63
C SER A 152 15.64 1.74 -12.85
N LEU A 153 15.07 2.09 -14.00
CA LEU A 153 15.26 1.35 -15.26
C LEU A 153 16.56 1.75 -16.02
N PHE A 154 17.63 2.11 -15.31
CA PHE A 154 18.86 2.61 -15.95
C PHE A 154 19.69 1.56 -16.69
N ALA A 155 19.49 0.29 -16.38
CA ALA A 155 20.10 -0.82 -17.11
C ALA A 155 19.21 -2.05 -16.89
N PHE A 156 18.18 -2.18 -17.67
CA PHE A 156 17.31 -3.35 -17.59
C PHE A 156 18.01 -4.51 -18.30
N ASP A 157 18.70 -5.36 -17.52
CA ASP A 157 19.06 -6.70 -17.95
C ASP A 157 17.90 -7.63 -17.52
N PRO A 158 17.15 -8.20 -18.50
CA PRO A 158 16.03 -9.08 -18.19
C PRO A 158 16.39 -10.31 -17.36
N SER A 159 17.67 -10.70 -17.33
CA SER A 159 18.18 -11.85 -16.57
C SER A 159 18.19 -11.62 -15.06
N PHE A 160 18.16 -10.38 -14.60
CA PHE A 160 18.16 -10.05 -13.16
C PHE A 160 16.85 -10.44 -12.46
N LEU A 161 15.71 -10.34 -13.14
CA LEU A 161 14.41 -10.71 -12.56
C LEU A 161 14.17 -12.21 -12.47
N LEU A 162 14.81 -13.00 -13.32
CA LEU A 162 14.68 -14.46 -13.31
C LEU A 162 15.38 -15.13 -12.13
N ASN A 163 16.30 -14.42 -11.45
CA ASN A 163 17.05 -14.93 -10.32
C ASN A 163 16.54 -14.43 -8.95
N SER A 164 15.49 -13.60 -8.91
CA SER A 164 15.01 -12.94 -7.69
C SER A 164 13.55 -13.29 -7.34
N LEU A 165 12.92 -14.18 -8.09
CA LEU A 165 11.62 -14.82 -7.85
C LEU A 165 11.85 -16.31 -7.59
#